data_453d2983659b9d329d48fe5b3a861d7e
#
_entry.id   453d2983659b9d329d48fe5b3a861d7e
#
_cell.length_a   1.000
_cell.length_b   1.000
_cell.length_c   1.000
_cell.angle_alpha   90.00
_cell.angle_beta   90.00
_cell.angle_gamma   90.00
#
_symmetry.space_group_name_H-M   'P 1'
#
loop_
_entity.id
_entity.type
_entity.pdbx_description
1 polymer ?
#
loop_
_entity_poly.entity_id
_entity_poly.type
_entity_poly.pdbx_seq_one_letter_code
_entity_poly.pdbx_strand_id
1 'polypeptide(L)'
;HLERLNHSLSGIALTSPHSEAALLEMLLALVQKNGGGNLGVYLQITRGPTMKRQHAFPEHCQPTVFAYTFPISEPSDGSTDTASCFTAVTKPDKRWERCHIKSTALLGNVLHMMEAVEEGAEEVLLFNDREELTEAAACNVFIVSSGAVLTPELDHQILPGVTRRQCIELLQRYTDWTIETRPVHLE
;
A
#
# COMPACT_ATOMS: atom_id res chain seq x y z
N HIS A 1 -3.07 7.34 -7.52
CA HIS A 1 -1.72 7.12 -6.97
C HIS A 1 -0.99 8.43 -6.64
N LEU A 2 -1.04 9.43 -7.53
CA LEU A 2 -0.39 10.73 -7.28
C LEU A 2 -1.06 11.50 -6.15
N GLU A 3 -2.39 11.44 -6.04
CA GLU A 3 -3.14 11.98 -4.90
C GLU A 3 -2.64 11.38 -3.57
N ARG A 4 -2.49 10.05 -3.48
CA ARG A 4 -1.93 9.38 -2.29
C ARG A 4 -0.47 9.75 -2.03
N LEU A 5 0.33 9.94 -3.09
CA LEU A 5 1.70 10.44 -2.96
C LEU A 5 1.70 11.82 -2.29
N ASN A 6 0.87 12.74 -2.75
CA ASN A 6 0.76 14.08 -2.17
C ASN A 6 0.33 14.04 -0.70
N HIS A 7 -0.64 13.16 -0.37
CA HIS A 7 -1.04 12.93 1.03
C HIS A 7 0.14 12.43 1.88
N SER A 8 0.89 11.44 1.39
CA SER A 8 2.04 10.88 2.10
C SER A 8 3.18 11.92 2.27
N LEU A 9 3.46 12.71 1.24
CA LEU A 9 4.46 13.79 1.32
C LEU A 9 4.07 14.84 2.36
N SER A 10 2.78 15.23 2.40
CA SER A 10 2.26 16.15 3.42
C SER A 10 2.43 15.58 4.84
N GLY A 11 2.19 14.27 5.02
CA GLY A 11 2.35 13.58 6.30
C GLY A 11 3.78 13.61 6.86
N ILE A 12 4.77 13.82 6.02
CA ILE A 12 6.19 13.96 6.41
C ILE A 12 6.73 15.38 6.21
N ALA A 13 5.87 16.36 6.00
CA ALA A 13 6.24 17.76 5.73
C ALA A 13 7.31 17.87 4.59
N LEU A 14 7.05 17.18 3.48
CA LEU A 14 7.89 17.20 2.29
C LEU A 14 7.08 17.72 1.11
N THR A 15 7.54 18.80 0.49
CA THR A 15 6.92 19.33 -0.73
C THR A 15 7.50 18.61 -1.95
N SER A 16 6.64 18.20 -2.86
CA SER A 16 7.07 17.65 -4.16
C SER A 16 7.85 18.71 -4.94
N PRO A 17 8.99 18.37 -5.55
CA PRO A 17 9.74 19.30 -6.40
C PRO A 17 9.08 19.53 -7.77
N HIS A 18 8.05 18.75 -8.09
CA HIS A 18 7.30 18.83 -9.35
C HIS A 18 5.80 18.87 -9.10
N SER A 19 5.08 19.52 -10.00
CA SER A 19 3.61 19.44 -10.03
C SER A 19 3.15 18.03 -10.38
N GLU A 20 1.91 17.70 -10.03
CA GLU A 20 1.31 16.41 -10.38
C GLU A 20 1.29 16.17 -11.89
N ALA A 21 0.99 17.19 -12.68
CA ALA A 21 1.02 17.11 -14.15
C ALA A 21 2.43 16.81 -14.68
N ALA A 22 3.46 17.46 -14.13
CA ALA A 22 4.86 17.20 -14.54
C ALA A 22 5.32 15.80 -14.12
N LEU A 23 4.92 15.31 -12.93
CA LEU A 23 5.19 13.94 -12.52
C LEU A 23 4.52 12.95 -13.48
N LEU A 24 3.26 13.15 -13.81
CA LEU A 24 2.53 12.28 -14.74
C LEU A 24 3.22 12.24 -16.12
N GLU A 25 3.59 13.39 -16.66
CA GLU A 25 4.31 13.47 -17.94
C GLU A 25 5.64 12.71 -17.90
N MET A 26 6.43 12.88 -16.86
CA MET A 26 7.70 12.15 -16.68
C MET A 26 7.48 10.63 -16.60
N LEU A 27 6.48 10.17 -15.87
CA LEU A 27 6.17 8.74 -15.74
C LEU A 27 5.68 8.14 -17.05
N LEU A 28 4.83 8.85 -17.81
CA LEU A 28 4.37 8.41 -19.13
C LEU A 28 5.54 8.34 -20.12
N ALA A 29 6.42 9.34 -20.12
CA ALA A 29 7.63 9.33 -20.95
C ALA A 29 8.57 8.18 -20.58
N LEU A 30 8.69 7.84 -19.27
CA LEU A 30 9.47 6.71 -18.80
C LEU A 30 8.91 5.38 -19.33
N VAL A 31 7.59 5.18 -19.25
CA VAL A 31 6.91 3.99 -19.80
C VAL A 31 7.14 3.86 -21.29
N GLN A 32 6.98 4.95 -22.06
CA GLN A 32 7.19 4.95 -23.51
C GLN A 32 8.63 4.59 -23.88
N LYS A 33 9.63 5.14 -23.16
CA LYS A 33 11.06 4.85 -23.41
C LYS A 33 11.43 3.40 -23.08
N ASN A 34 10.65 2.71 -22.28
CA ASN A 34 10.84 1.30 -21.93
C ASN A 34 9.93 0.35 -22.73
N GLY A 35 9.39 0.81 -23.86
CA GLY A 35 8.65 -0.03 -24.80
C GLY A 35 7.14 -0.13 -24.55
N GLY A 36 6.61 0.48 -23.49
CA GLY A 36 5.19 0.36 -23.15
C GLY A 36 4.79 -1.05 -22.71
N GLY A 37 3.50 -1.38 -22.85
CA GLY A 37 2.96 -2.69 -22.47
C GLY A 37 2.67 -2.78 -20.97
N ASN A 38 2.70 -4.00 -20.41
CA ASN A 38 2.41 -4.28 -19.01
C ASN A 38 3.62 -3.95 -18.13
N LEU A 39 3.75 -2.69 -17.75
CA LEU A 39 4.83 -2.18 -16.91
C LEU A 39 4.29 -1.65 -15.57
N GLY A 40 4.91 -2.10 -14.49
CA GLY A 40 4.83 -1.42 -13.21
C GLY A 40 5.76 -0.20 -13.21
N VAL A 41 5.36 0.88 -12.52
CA VAL A 41 6.18 2.07 -12.32
C VAL A 41 6.43 2.25 -10.83
N TYR A 42 7.67 2.21 -10.42
CA TYR A 42 8.09 2.63 -9.09
C TYR A 42 8.42 4.12 -9.11
N LEU A 43 7.88 4.86 -8.14
CA LEU A 43 8.19 6.26 -7.93
C LEU A 43 8.51 6.50 -6.45
N GLN A 44 9.62 7.17 -6.18
CA GLN A 44 10.04 7.56 -4.84
C GLN A 44 10.48 9.03 -4.83
N ILE A 45 10.03 9.75 -3.82
CA ILE A 45 10.50 11.10 -3.53
C ILE A 45 11.10 11.08 -2.13
N THR A 46 12.36 11.45 -2.02
CA THR A 46 13.07 11.58 -0.74
C THR A 46 13.34 13.05 -0.46
N ARG A 47 13.63 13.35 0.81
CA ARG A 47 14.00 14.72 1.23
C ARG A 47 15.31 15.20 0.58
N GLY A 48 16.13 14.27 0.08
CA GLY A 48 17.42 14.54 -0.54
C GLY A 48 18.59 14.36 0.43
N PRO A 49 19.82 14.56 -0.06
CA PRO A 49 21.03 14.33 0.72
C PRO A 49 21.22 15.40 1.78
N THR A 50 21.83 15.01 2.91
CA THR A 50 22.25 15.92 3.98
C THR A 50 23.72 15.67 4.32
N MET A 51 24.45 16.73 4.64
CA MET A 51 25.86 16.65 5.03
C MET A 51 26.08 16.15 6.45
N LYS A 52 25.05 16.20 7.29
CA LYS A 52 25.13 15.78 8.70
C LYS A 52 24.12 14.69 8.99
N ARG A 53 24.55 13.69 9.74
CA ARG A 53 23.61 12.71 10.32
C ARG A 53 22.83 13.39 11.46
N GLN A 54 21.53 13.59 11.26
CA GLN A 54 20.64 14.22 12.24
C GLN A 54 19.22 13.68 12.07
N HIS A 55 18.40 13.77 13.14
CA HIS A 55 16.98 13.37 13.09
C HIS A 55 16.06 14.54 12.76
N ALA A 56 16.48 15.78 12.98
CA ALA A 56 15.73 16.94 12.55
C ALA A 56 15.76 17.08 11.01
N PHE A 57 14.69 17.63 10.45
CA PHE A 57 14.68 17.94 9.03
C PHE A 57 15.74 19.02 8.73
N PRO A 58 16.56 18.83 7.69
CA PRO A 58 17.52 19.86 7.29
C PRO A 58 16.78 21.10 6.76
N GLU A 59 17.30 22.28 7.08
CA GLU A 59 16.70 23.55 6.65
C GLU A 59 16.75 23.75 5.14
N HIS A 60 17.83 23.28 4.51
CA HIS A 60 18.07 23.40 3.07
C HIS A 60 18.38 22.03 2.47
N CYS A 61 17.38 21.39 1.91
CA CYS A 61 17.52 20.11 1.24
C CYS A 61 16.67 20.11 -0.03
N GLN A 62 17.26 19.66 -1.13
CA GLN A 62 16.51 19.51 -2.37
C GLN A 62 15.97 18.08 -2.47
N PRO A 63 14.67 17.91 -2.62
CA PRO A 63 14.09 16.58 -2.79
C PRO A 63 14.67 15.86 -4.00
N THR A 64 14.89 14.56 -3.86
CA THR A 64 15.31 13.69 -4.94
C THR A 64 14.13 12.85 -5.41
N VAL A 65 13.88 12.87 -6.71
CA VAL A 65 12.89 12.04 -7.38
C VAL A 65 13.60 10.88 -8.07
N PHE A 66 13.14 9.67 -7.80
CA PHE A 66 13.64 8.46 -8.41
C PHE A 66 12.49 7.62 -8.95
N ALA A 67 12.57 7.17 -10.19
CA ALA A 67 11.58 6.29 -10.78
C ALA A 67 12.22 5.29 -11.74
N TYR A 68 11.61 4.10 -11.82
CA TYR A 68 11.97 3.09 -12.81
C TYR A 68 10.72 2.26 -13.17
N THR A 69 10.81 1.54 -14.29
CA THR A 69 9.80 0.58 -14.72
C THR A 69 10.30 -0.85 -14.52
N PHE A 70 9.36 -1.76 -14.34
CA PHE A 70 9.61 -3.20 -14.28
C PHE A 70 8.44 -3.94 -14.94
N PRO A 71 8.67 -5.11 -15.54
CA PRO A 71 7.60 -5.88 -16.13
C PRO A 71 6.65 -6.39 -15.05
N ILE A 72 5.35 -6.39 -15.34
CA ILE A 72 4.32 -7.04 -14.53
C ILE A 72 3.60 -8.08 -15.37
N SER A 73 3.08 -9.11 -14.70
CA SER A 73 2.28 -10.15 -15.37
C SER A 73 1.03 -9.54 -16.00
N GLU A 74 0.55 -10.17 -17.05
CA GLU A 74 -0.77 -9.82 -17.58
C GLU A 74 -1.84 -10.01 -16.50
N PRO A 75 -2.88 -9.15 -16.50
CA PRO A 75 -4.02 -9.35 -15.63
C PRO A 75 -4.61 -10.76 -15.85
N SER A 76 -5.05 -11.40 -14.77
CA SER A 76 -5.81 -12.65 -14.88
C SER A 76 -7.11 -12.40 -15.66
N ASP A 77 -7.64 -13.45 -16.28
CA ASP A 77 -8.92 -13.42 -16.97
C ASP A 77 -10.14 -13.22 -16.04
N GLY A 78 -9.89 -13.13 -14.73
CA GLY A 78 -10.90 -12.99 -13.69
C GLY A 78 -11.64 -14.27 -13.34
N SER A 79 -11.18 -15.42 -13.86
CA SER A 79 -11.74 -16.72 -13.50
C SER A 79 -11.39 -17.06 -12.04
N THR A 80 -12.37 -17.58 -11.31
CA THR A 80 -12.16 -18.13 -9.97
C THR A 80 -11.27 -19.37 -9.97
N ASP A 81 -11.20 -20.08 -11.09
CA ASP A 81 -10.39 -21.29 -11.25
C ASP A 81 -8.88 -20.95 -11.33
N THR A 82 -8.55 -19.72 -11.67
CA THR A 82 -7.17 -19.21 -11.75
C THR A 82 -6.80 -18.31 -10.56
N ALA A 83 -7.69 -18.17 -9.57
CA ALA A 83 -7.42 -17.39 -8.37
C ALA A 83 -6.31 -18.03 -7.53
N SER A 84 -5.31 -17.22 -7.14
CA SER A 84 -4.28 -17.67 -6.21
C SER A 84 -4.85 -17.76 -4.80
N CYS A 85 -4.62 -18.91 -4.15
CA CYS A 85 -4.95 -19.11 -2.75
C CYS A 85 -3.67 -19.06 -1.93
N PHE A 86 -3.73 -18.40 -0.78
CA PHE A 86 -2.61 -18.25 0.13
C PHE A 86 -3.00 -18.74 1.53
N THR A 87 -2.02 -19.34 2.22
CA THR A 87 -2.13 -19.59 3.65
C THR A 87 -1.67 -18.36 4.42
N ALA A 88 -2.39 -18.01 5.48
CA ALA A 88 -2.06 -16.85 6.29
C ALA A 88 -2.06 -17.20 7.79
N VAL A 89 -1.20 -16.51 8.55
CA VAL A 89 -1.18 -16.53 9.99
C VAL A 89 -1.61 -15.17 10.55
N THR A 90 -2.04 -15.15 11.80
CA THR A 90 -2.40 -13.91 12.49
C THR A 90 -1.30 -13.50 13.46
N LYS A 91 -0.96 -12.21 13.51
CA LYS A 91 0.04 -11.65 14.42
C LYS A 91 -0.42 -10.31 15.00
N PRO A 92 0.04 -9.96 16.22
CA PRO A 92 -0.12 -8.59 16.72
C PRO A 92 0.62 -7.60 15.81
N ASP A 93 -0.03 -6.50 15.47
CA ASP A 93 0.55 -5.44 14.62
C ASP A 93 1.62 -4.65 15.41
N LYS A 94 2.87 -4.83 15.05
CA LYS A 94 4.02 -4.14 15.63
C LYS A 94 4.65 -3.12 14.68
N ARG A 95 3.94 -2.76 13.62
CA ARG A 95 4.36 -1.67 12.76
C ARG A 95 4.24 -0.33 13.50
N TRP A 96 4.67 0.75 12.89
CA TRP A 96 4.53 2.07 13.47
C TRP A 96 3.09 2.62 13.34
N GLU A 97 2.77 3.66 14.12
CA GLU A 97 1.41 4.26 14.15
C GLU A 97 1.14 5.29 13.04
N ARG A 98 1.78 5.17 11.89
CA ARG A 98 1.58 6.04 10.72
C ARG A 98 1.56 5.26 9.41
N CYS A 99 0.92 4.11 9.41
CA CYS A 99 0.83 3.23 8.24
C CYS A 99 0.05 3.86 7.08
N HIS A 100 -0.79 4.85 7.35
CA HIS A 100 -1.47 5.65 6.32
C HIS A 100 -0.49 6.44 5.42
N ILE A 101 0.76 6.63 5.84
CA ILE A 101 1.82 7.25 5.04
C ILE A 101 2.55 6.17 4.26
N LYS A 102 2.49 6.23 2.91
CA LYS A 102 3.28 5.31 2.08
C LYS A 102 4.73 5.72 2.07
N SER A 103 5.57 4.99 2.79
CA SER A 103 7.00 5.29 2.96
C SER A 103 7.88 4.07 2.67
N THR A 104 9.19 4.28 2.66
CA THR A 104 10.21 3.22 2.55
C THR A 104 10.61 2.63 3.90
N ALA A 105 10.00 3.06 5.00
CA ALA A 105 10.23 2.56 6.35
C ALA A 105 9.48 1.23 6.56
N LEU A 106 9.89 0.17 5.87
CA LEU A 106 9.17 -1.10 5.75
C LEU A 106 9.72 -2.22 6.65
N LEU A 107 10.62 -1.92 7.59
CA LEU A 107 11.23 -2.98 8.41
C LEU A 107 10.17 -3.76 9.21
N GLY A 108 9.18 -3.10 9.80
CA GLY A 108 8.07 -3.77 10.50
C GLY A 108 7.30 -4.72 9.58
N ASN A 109 6.97 -4.28 8.38
CA ASN A 109 6.29 -5.11 7.37
C ASN A 109 7.12 -6.34 6.97
N VAL A 110 8.44 -6.14 6.76
CA VAL A 110 9.37 -7.22 6.40
C VAL A 110 9.46 -8.25 7.53
N LEU A 111 9.58 -7.81 8.78
CA LEU A 111 9.67 -8.72 9.92
C LEU A 111 8.38 -9.53 10.10
N HIS A 112 7.21 -8.92 9.96
CA HIS A 112 5.94 -9.64 10.00
C HIS A 112 5.81 -10.66 8.87
N MET A 113 6.26 -10.33 7.65
CA MET A 113 6.28 -11.31 6.56
C MET A 113 7.21 -12.48 6.87
N MET A 114 8.37 -12.21 7.50
CA MET A 114 9.28 -13.27 7.91
C MET A 114 8.69 -14.17 8.99
N GLU A 115 7.92 -13.62 9.95
CA GLU A 115 7.16 -14.42 10.93
C GLU A 115 6.19 -15.41 10.24
N ALA A 116 5.50 -14.96 9.18
CA ALA A 116 4.63 -15.85 8.40
C ALA A 116 5.42 -16.97 7.70
N VAL A 117 6.53 -16.62 7.05
CA VAL A 117 7.40 -17.58 6.35
C VAL A 117 7.97 -18.63 7.31
N GLU A 118 8.39 -18.23 8.51
CA GLU A 118 8.90 -19.15 9.55
C GLU A 118 7.83 -20.15 10.02
N GLU A 119 6.55 -19.77 9.96
CA GLU A 119 5.42 -20.66 10.26
C GLU A 119 4.91 -21.43 9.04
N GLY A 120 5.56 -21.30 7.89
CA GLY A 120 5.19 -21.97 6.64
C GLY A 120 3.97 -21.36 5.95
N ALA A 121 3.60 -20.12 6.28
CA ALA A 121 2.54 -19.37 5.64
C ALA A 121 3.07 -18.40 4.58
N GLU A 122 2.17 -17.95 3.71
CA GLU A 122 2.50 -17.08 2.57
C GLU A 122 2.13 -15.62 2.82
N GLU A 123 1.32 -15.36 3.87
CA GLU A 123 0.91 -14.01 4.25
C GLU A 123 0.65 -13.92 5.76
N VAL A 124 0.60 -12.71 6.29
CA VAL A 124 0.26 -12.41 7.68
C VAL A 124 -0.92 -11.45 7.74
N LEU A 125 -1.87 -11.72 8.64
CA LEU A 125 -2.94 -10.80 8.98
C LEU A 125 -2.62 -10.16 10.33
N LEU A 126 -2.57 -8.83 10.37
CA LEU A 126 -2.13 -8.07 11.53
C LEU A 126 -3.33 -7.54 12.32
N PHE A 127 -3.26 -7.65 13.63
CA PHE A 127 -4.29 -7.20 14.58
C PHE A 127 -3.71 -6.23 15.59
N ASN A 128 -4.43 -5.16 15.88
CA ASN A 128 -4.04 -4.19 16.89
C ASN A 128 -4.33 -4.71 18.33
N ASP A 129 -4.02 -3.92 19.34
CA ASP A 129 -4.22 -4.27 20.76
C ASP A 129 -5.69 -4.45 21.15
N ARG A 130 -6.64 -4.07 20.29
CA ARG A 130 -8.08 -4.32 20.47
C ARG A 130 -8.58 -5.55 19.72
N GLU A 131 -7.63 -6.39 19.23
CA GLU A 131 -7.92 -7.56 18.40
C GLU A 131 -8.69 -7.22 17.11
N GLU A 132 -8.53 -6.00 16.61
CA GLU A 132 -9.10 -5.54 15.36
C GLU A 132 -8.08 -5.72 14.22
N LEU A 133 -8.52 -6.31 13.12
CA LEU A 133 -7.74 -6.46 11.90
C LEU A 133 -7.30 -5.08 11.40
N THR A 134 -6.01 -4.95 11.07
CA THR A 134 -5.47 -3.75 10.43
C THR A 134 -5.19 -3.99 8.95
N GLU A 135 -4.12 -4.67 8.64
CA GLU A 135 -3.69 -4.98 7.27
C GLU A 135 -3.01 -6.36 7.22
N ALA A 136 -2.60 -6.78 6.05
CA ALA A 136 -1.58 -7.80 5.83
C ALA A 136 -0.18 -7.17 5.80
N ALA A 137 0.87 -7.94 5.55
CA ALA A 137 2.25 -7.41 5.51
C ALA A 137 2.41 -6.25 4.52
N ALA A 138 1.78 -6.31 3.35
CA ALA A 138 1.90 -5.30 2.30
C ALA A 138 0.57 -5.02 1.56
N CYS A 139 -0.55 -5.56 2.05
CA CYS A 139 -1.85 -5.54 1.39
C CYS A 139 -2.96 -5.09 2.33
N ASN A 140 -4.00 -4.45 1.80
CA ASN A 140 -5.27 -4.32 2.52
C ASN A 140 -6.03 -5.65 2.49
N VAL A 141 -6.91 -5.86 3.45
CA VAL A 141 -7.65 -7.11 3.64
C VAL A 141 -9.14 -6.88 3.48
N PHE A 142 -9.80 -7.84 2.84
CA PHE A 142 -11.24 -7.97 2.78
C PHE A 142 -11.63 -9.34 3.33
N ILE A 143 -12.66 -9.38 4.16
CA ILE A 143 -13.22 -10.60 4.73
C ILE A 143 -14.62 -10.79 4.16
N VAL A 144 -14.93 -11.99 3.69
CA VAL A 144 -16.30 -12.36 3.32
C VAL A 144 -16.91 -13.12 4.48
N SER A 145 -17.90 -12.55 5.12
CA SER A 145 -18.58 -13.16 6.25
C SER A 145 -20.07 -12.86 6.22
N SER A 146 -20.87 -13.88 6.48
CA SER A 146 -22.33 -13.77 6.61
C SER A 146 -23.03 -13.02 5.45
N GLY A 147 -22.52 -13.19 4.23
CA GLY A 147 -23.08 -12.55 3.03
C GLY A 147 -22.67 -11.10 2.83
N ALA A 148 -21.73 -10.59 3.60
CA ALA A 148 -21.16 -9.25 3.44
C ALA A 148 -19.67 -9.30 3.18
N VAL A 149 -19.13 -8.27 2.54
CA VAL A 149 -17.71 -8.00 2.38
C VAL A 149 -17.30 -6.94 3.38
N LEU A 150 -16.41 -7.30 4.28
CA LEU A 150 -15.91 -6.46 5.36
C LEU A 150 -14.48 -6.02 5.06
N THR A 151 -14.15 -4.78 5.38
CA THR A 151 -12.76 -4.30 5.36
C THR A 151 -12.59 -3.28 6.48
N PRO A 152 -11.43 -3.24 7.15
CA PRO A 152 -11.18 -2.28 8.21
C PRO A 152 -11.41 -0.83 7.76
N GLU A 153 -11.90 0.00 8.67
CA GLU A 153 -12.02 1.44 8.46
C GLU A 153 -10.64 2.09 8.35
N LEU A 154 -10.51 3.10 7.47
CA LEU A 154 -9.23 3.78 7.28
C LEU A 154 -8.91 4.70 8.44
N ASP A 155 -7.76 4.47 9.06
CA ASP A 155 -7.20 5.32 10.10
C ASP A 155 -5.67 5.42 9.96
N HIS A 156 -4.96 5.76 11.05
CA HIS A 156 -3.49 5.86 11.06
C HIS A 156 -2.77 4.51 10.95
N GLN A 157 -3.44 3.39 11.20
CA GLN A 157 -2.89 2.04 11.15
C GLN A 157 -2.95 1.41 9.75
N ILE A 158 -3.72 1.99 8.83
CA ILE A 158 -4.08 1.38 7.55
C ILE A 158 -3.72 2.29 6.38
N LEU A 159 -3.00 1.72 5.40
CA LEU A 159 -2.71 2.45 4.17
C LEU A 159 -3.98 2.58 3.31
N PRO A 160 -4.36 3.80 2.85
CA PRO A 160 -5.47 3.98 1.91
C PRO A 160 -5.09 3.42 0.53
N GLY A 161 -5.29 2.10 0.37
CA GLY A 161 -4.94 1.38 -0.85
C GLY A 161 -5.77 1.84 -2.05
N VAL A 162 -5.10 2.07 -3.18
CA VAL A 162 -5.81 2.43 -4.43
C VAL A 162 -6.64 1.25 -4.91
N THR A 163 -6.08 0.04 -4.88
CA THR A 163 -6.82 -1.19 -5.20
C THR A 163 -7.97 -1.42 -4.24
N ARG A 164 -7.78 -1.20 -2.92
CA ARG A 164 -8.87 -1.29 -1.94
C ARG A 164 -10.03 -0.37 -2.33
N ARG A 165 -9.76 0.90 -2.65
CA ARG A 165 -10.78 1.85 -3.09
C ARG A 165 -11.51 1.36 -4.34
N GLN A 166 -10.77 0.92 -5.35
CA GLN A 166 -11.35 0.39 -6.58
C GLN A 166 -12.21 -0.86 -6.33
N CYS A 167 -11.77 -1.79 -5.49
CA CYS A 167 -12.57 -2.96 -5.12
C CYS A 167 -13.91 -2.55 -4.49
N ILE A 168 -13.91 -1.63 -3.54
CA ILE A 168 -15.14 -1.12 -2.92
C ILE A 168 -16.07 -0.49 -3.99
N GLU A 169 -15.54 0.41 -4.82
CA GLU A 169 -16.30 1.09 -5.87
C GLU A 169 -16.91 0.09 -6.89
N LEU A 170 -16.13 -0.92 -7.30
CA LEU A 170 -16.59 -1.93 -8.25
C LEU A 170 -17.65 -2.85 -7.64
N LEU A 171 -17.43 -3.33 -6.42
CA LEU A 171 -18.41 -4.16 -5.72
C LEU A 171 -19.73 -3.41 -5.54
N GLN A 172 -19.69 -2.15 -5.08
CA GLN A 172 -20.89 -1.31 -4.92
C GLN A 172 -21.62 -1.05 -6.23
N ARG A 173 -20.89 -0.94 -7.33
CA ARG A 173 -21.47 -0.57 -8.63
C ARG A 173 -22.02 -1.75 -9.42
N TYR A 174 -21.41 -2.93 -9.28
CA TYR A 174 -21.66 -4.06 -10.18
C TYR A 174 -22.18 -5.31 -9.48
N THR A 175 -22.37 -5.27 -8.17
CA THR A 175 -22.88 -6.41 -7.40
C THR A 175 -23.92 -5.96 -6.38
N ASP A 176 -24.72 -6.91 -5.89
CA ASP A 176 -25.67 -6.71 -4.79
C ASP A 176 -25.06 -7.03 -3.42
N TRP A 177 -23.72 -7.20 -3.34
CA TRP A 177 -23.04 -7.49 -2.10
C TRP A 177 -23.09 -6.30 -1.14
N THR A 178 -23.40 -6.57 0.11
CA THR A 178 -23.25 -5.59 1.19
C THR A 178 -21.75 -5.40 1.47
N ILE A 179 -21.27 -4.16 1.46
CA ILE A 179 -19.88 -3.82 1.75
C ILE A 179 -19.86 -2.91 2.95
N GLU A 180 -19.16 -3.34 4.00
CA GLU A 180 -19.04 -2.61 5.25
C GLU A 180 -17.56 -2.25 5.52
N THR A 181 -17.33 -0.97 5.78
CA THR A 181 -16.06 -0.49 6.32
C THR A 181 -16.23 -0.28 7.82
N ARG A 182 -15.70 -1.22 8.61
CA ARG A 182 -15.83 -1.22 10.07
C ARG A 182 -14.72 -2.03 10.73
N PRO A 183 -14.54 -1.95 12.04
CA PRO A 183 -13.67 -2.88 12.74
C PRO A 183 -14.03 -4.34 12.46
N VAL A 184 -13.02 -5.16 12.23
CA VAL A 184 -13.13 -6.61 12.03
C VAL A 184 -12.32 -7.26 13.13
N HIS A 185 -12.99 -7.97 14.03
CA HIS A 185 -12.38 -8.60 15.19
C HIS A 185 -11.88 -10.01 14.86
N LEU A 186 -10.83 -10.42 15.59
CA LEU A 186 -10.36 -11.80 15.62
C LEU A 186 -11.30 -12.61 16.51
N GLU A 187 -12.08 -13.51 15.94
CA GLU A 187 -12.97 -14.46 16.63
C GLU A 187 -12.58 -15.91 16.27
#